data_e9da51aab0e9bae4259c6b441bc1f2e7
#
_entry.id   e9da51aab0e9bae4259c6b441bc1f2e7
#
_cell.length_a   1.000
_cell.length_b   1.000
_cell.length_c   1.000
_cell.angle_alpha   90.00
_cell.angle_beta   90.00
_cell.angle_gamma   90.00
#
_symmetry.space_group_name_H-M   'P 1'
#
loop_
_entity.id
_entity.type
_entity.pdbx_description
1 polymer ?
#
loop_
_entity_poly.entity_id
_entity_poly.type
_entity_poly.pdbx_seq_one_letter_code
_entity_poly.pdbx_strand_id
1 'polypeptide(L)'
;MANNIVDIDRVYQKVQALANKDQRGYITPQEFNLFADQAQLEIFENYFHDLKTAQLKPKNSTDTGDEIEMLSERMSVHRVVDATNYSASSDVYTLSTSAYSLSSVKLGSVEADRVEQLSLIHI
;
A
#
# COMPACT_ATOMS: atom_id res chain seq x y z
N MET A 1 -24.74 -7.55 -8.38
CA MET A 1 -23.69 -7.56 -7.34
C MET A 1 -23.66 -6.20 -6.68
N ALA A 2 -23.82 -6.16 -5.37
CA ALA A 2 -23.64 -4.91 -4.64
C ALA A 2 -22.18 -4.50 -4.75
N ASN A 3 -21.91 -3.37 -5.42
CA ASN A 3 -20.61 -2.74 -5.34
C ASN A 3 -20.37 -2.38 -3.88
N ASN A 4 -19.44 -3.07 -3.23
CA ASN A 4 -18.97 -2.74 -1.89
C ASN A 4 -18.10 -1.47 -1.92
N ILE A 5 -18.61 -0.43 -2.55
CA ILE A 5 -17.97 0.88 -2.49
C ILE A 5 -18.24 1.42 -1.09
N VAL A 6 -17.18 1.60 -0.33
CA VAL A 6 -17.26 2.21 1.00
C VAL A 6 -17.61 3.68 0.82
N ASP A 7 -18.80 4.04 1.28
CA ASP A 7 -19.27 5.43 1.28
C ASP A 7 -18.59 6.18 2.44
N ILE A 8 -17.77 7.17 2.10
CA ILE A 8 -17.00 7.98 3.07
C ILE A 8 -17.95 8.74 4.00
N ASP A 9 -19.07 9.22 3.51
CA ASP A 9 -20.06 9.92 4.33
C ASP A 9 -20.66 9.02 5.40
N ARG A 10 -20.90 7.75 5.07
CA ARG A 10 -21.34 6.76 6.04
C ARG A 10 -20.29 6.45 7.11
N VAL A 11 -19.02 6.39 6.72
CA VAL A 11 -17.92 6.20 7.68
C VAL A 11 -17.84 7.38 8.62
N TYR A 12 -17.92 8.60 8.07
CA TYR A 12 -17.93 9.83 8.89
C TYR A 12 -19.09 9.84 9.88
N GLN A 13 -20.32 9.51 9.43
CA GLN A 13 -21.50 9.43 10.31
C GLN A 13 -21.33 8.40 11.43
N LYS A 14 -20.74 7.25 11.13
CA LYS A 14 -20.44 6.23 12.16
C LYS A 14 -19.43 6.70 13.18
N VAL A 15 -18.34 7.33 12.73
CA VAL A 15 -17.32 7.90 13.63
C VAL A 15 -17.93 8.99 14.50
N GLN A 16 -18.76 9.85 13.91
CA GLN A 16 -19.50 10.89 14.63
C GLN A 16 -20.41 10.31 15.71
N ALA A 17 -21.17 9.26 15.37
CA ALA A 17 -22.05 8.58 16.33
C ALA A 17 -21.27 7.94 17.48
N LEU A 18 -20.11 7.35 17.21
CA LEU A 18 -19.22 6.79 18.22
C LEU A 18 -18.63 7.87 19.13
N ALA A 19 -18.17 8.98 18.55
CA ALA A 19 -17.64 10.12 19.31
C ALA A 19 -18.71 10.75 20.23
N ASN A 20 -19.93 10.89 19.75
CA ASN A 20 -21.05 11.39 20.56
C ASN A 20 -21.42 10.44 21.69
N LYS A 21 -21.35 9.12 21.44
CA LYS A 21 -21.63 8.10 22.45
C LYS A 21 -20.63 8.14 23.61
N ASP A 22 -19.36 8.43 23.29
CA ASP A 22 -18.30 8.59 24.29
C ASP A 22 -18.24 10.00 24.90
N GLN A 23 -19.21 10.88 24.62
CA GLN A 23 -19.28 12.27 25.08
C GLN A 23 -18.05 13.12 24.70
N ARG A 24 -17.35 12.76 23.63
CA ARG A 24 -16.12 13.45 23.18
C ARG A 24 -16.36 14.63 22.24
N GLY A 25 -17.62 14.94 21.95
CA GLY A 25 -17.99 16.08 21.14
C GLY A 25 -18.02 15.83 19.64
N TYR A 26 -18.02 16.92 18.91
CA TYR A 26 -18.14 16.94 17.44
C TYR A 26 -16.77 16.86 16.80
N ILE A 27 -16.64 15.99 15.77
CA ILE A 27 -15.45 15.89 14.93
C ILE A 27 -15.73 16.67 13.63
N THR A 28 -14.90 17.64 13.32
CA THR A 28 -15.01 18.39 12.08
C THR A 28 -14.63 17.52 10.86
N PRO A 29 -15.20 17.79 9.66
CA PRO A 29 -14.79 17.06 8.45
C PRO A 29 -13.30 17.14 8.16
N GLN A 30 -12.62 18.23 8.48
CA GLN A 30 -11.19 18.41 8.31
C GLN A 30 -10.39 17.49 9.24
N GLU A 31 -10.77 17.42 10.50
CA GLU A 31 -10.15 16.50 11.47
C GLU A 31 -10.38 15.04 11.08
N PHE A 32 -11.59 14.72 10.62
CA PHE A 32 -11.90 13.39 10.11
C PHE A 32 -10.99 13.00 8.94
N ASN A 33 -10.80 13.87 7.96
CA ASN A 33 -9.94 13.60 6.81
C ASN A 33 -8.49 13.37 7.23
N LEU A 34 -7.95 14.15 8.17
CA LEU A 34 -6.60 13.95 8.68
C LEU A 34 -6.42 12.59 9.36
N PHE A 35 -7.37 12.21 10.19
CA PHE A 35 -7.33 10.89 10.86
C PHE A 35 -7.57 9.75 9.89
N ALA A 36 -8.43 9.94 8.88
CA ALA A 36 -8.69 8.93 7.86
C ALA A 36 -7.45 8.67 7.00
N ASP A 37 -6.73 9.71 6.59
CA ASP A 37 -5.48 9.59 5.84
C ASP A 37 -4.42 8.85 6.65
N GLN A 38 -4.25 9.20 7.92
CA GLN A 38 -3.33 8.52 8.81
C GLN A 38 -3.71 7.05 9.02
N ALA A 39 -4.99 6.77 9.27
CA ALA A 39 -5.48 5.41 9.45
C ALA A 39 -5.30 4.54 8.20
N GLN A 40 -5.53 5.11 7.01
CA GLN A 40 -5.28 4.40 5.74
C GLN A 40 -3.80 4.06 5.57
N LEU A 41 -2.91 5.00 5.88
CA LEU A 41 -1.47 4.78 5.81
C LEU A 41 -1.03 3.67 6.78
N GLU A 42 -1.50 3.72 8.02
CA GLU A 42 -1.19 2.69 9.03
C GLU A 42 -1.69 1.30 8.62
N ILE A 43 -2.90 1.20 8.08
CA ILE A 43 -3.45 -0.07 7.56
C ILE A 43 -2.58 -0.60 6.41
N PHE A 44 -2.18 0.28 5.51
CA PHE A 44 -1.33 -0.06 4.37
C PHE A 44 0.05 -0.56 4.81
N GLU A 45 0.69 0.12 5.76
CA GLU A 45 1.98 -0.28 6.33
C GLU A 45 1.88 -1.61 7.09
N ASN A 46 0.77 -1.86 7.78
CA ASN A 46 0.52 -3.13 8.45
C ASN A 46 0.46 -4.30 7.46
N TYR A 47 -0.06 -4.13 6.25
CA TYR A 47 -0.04 -5.18 5.24
C TYR A 47 1.38 -5.60 4.85
N PHE A 48 2.30 -4.65 4.73
CA PHE A 48 3.72 -4.97 4.47
C PHE A 48 4.35 -5.70 5.64
N HIS A 49 4.04 -5.28 6.87
CA HIS A 49 4.54 -5.95 8.07
C HIS A 49 4.03 -7.39 8.17
N ASP A 50 2.73 -7.59 7.96
CA ASP A 50 2.10 -8.90 8.00
C ASP A 50 2.64 -9.82 6.89
N LEU A 51 2.82 -9.30 5.67
CA LEU A 51 3.40 -10.05 4.57
C LEU A 51 4.82 -10.50 4.88
N LYS A 52 5.65 -9.61 5.42
CA LYS A 52 7.02 -9.93 5.84
C LYS A 52 7.03 -11.00 6.94
N THR A 53 6.16 -10.86 7.92
CA THR A 53 6.01 -11.83 9.02
C THR A 53 5.56 -13.19 8.50
N ALA A 54 4.60 -13.24 7.59
CA ALA A 54 4.14 -14.48 6.96
C ALA A 54 5.25 -15.16 6.14
N GLN A 55 6.07 -14.40 5.44
CA GLN A 55 7.21 -14.92 4.67
C GLN A 55 8.32 -15.50 5.54
N LEU A 56 8.47 -15.02 6.78
CA LEU A 56 9.48 -15.51 7.73
C LEU A 56 9.03 -16.77 8.47
N LYS A 57 7.75 -17.13 8.43
CA LYS A 57 7.26 -18.37 9.03
C LYS A 57 7.86 -19.58 8.32
N PRO A 58 8.19 -20.67 9.04
CA PRO A 58 8.69 -21.90 8.43
C PRO A 58 7.64 -22.47 7.46
N LYS A 59 8.06 -22.81 6.26
CA LYS A 59 7.22 -23.24 5.13
C LYS A 59 6.54 -24.62 5.30
N ASN A 60 6.37 -25.09 6.51
CA ASN A 60 5.86 -26.45 6.79
C ASN A 60 4.34 -26.54 6.91
N SER A 61 3.60 -25.44 6.77
CA SER A 61 2.14 -25.47 6.82
C SER A 61 1.53 -24.93 5.51
N THR A 62 0.54 -25.62 5.00
CA THR A 62 -0.28 -25.17 3.88
C THR A 62 -0.97 -23.84 4.17
N ASP A 63 -1.30 -23.57 5.42
CA ASP A 63 -1.93 -22.35 5.89
C ASP A 63 -1.09 -21.09 5.62
N THR A 64 0.24 -21.21 5.61
CA THR A 64 1.13 -20.06 5.35
C THR A 64 1.07 -19.60 3.89
N GLY A 65 0.90 -20.54 2.96
CA GLY A 65 0.73 -20.23 1.53
C GLY A 65 -0.54 -19.42 1.28
N ASP A 66 -1.65 -19.85 1.85
CA ASP A 66 -2.94 -19.19 1.75
C ASP A 66 -2.91 -17.79 2.40
N GLU A 67 -2.24 -17.65 3.54
CA GLU A 67 -2.07 -16.36 4.23
C GLU A 67 -1.31 -15.34 3.35
N ILE A 68 -0.21 -15.76 2.72
CA ILE A 68 0.58 -14.91 1.82
C ILE A 68 -0.25 -14.50 0.60
N GLU A 69 -1.00 -15.43 0.02
CA GLU A 69 -1.86 -15.16 -1.14
C GLU A 69 -2.97 -14.16 -0.80
N MET A 70 -3.65 -14.33 0.32
CA MET A 70 -4.67 -13.40 0.80
C MET A 70 -4.12 -12.00 1.06
N LEU A 71 -2.92 -11.88 1.66
CA LEU A 71 -2.27 -10.60 1.90
C LEU A 71 -1.84 -9.94 0.59
N SER A 72 -1.31 -10.70 -0.34
CA SER A 72 -0.93 -10.23 -1.68
C SER A 72 -2.15 -9.72 -2.46
N GLU A 73 -3.29 -10.41 -2.36
CA GLU A 73 -4.55 -9.98 -2.97
C GLU A 73 -5.04 -8.66 -2.39
N ARG A 74 -5.03 -8.51 -1.06
CA ARG A 74 -5.39 -7.25 -0.39
C ARG A 74 -4.49 -6.09 -0.80
N MET A 75 -3.20 -6.34 -0.94
CA MET A 75 -2.23 -5.33 -1.38
C MET A 75 -2.37 -4.98 -2.87
N SER A 76 -2.90 -5.89 -3.69
CA SER A 76 -3.04 -5.68 -5.14
C SER A 76 -3.96 -4.51 -5.48
N VAL A 77 -4.91 -4.18 -4.62
CA VAL A 77 -5.81 -3.02 -4.78
C VAL A 77 -5.03 -1.69 -4.81
N HIS A 78 -3.90 -1.63 -4.11
CA HIS A 78 -3.03 -0.45 -4.04
C HIS A 78 -1.92 -0.45 -5.10
N ARG A 79 -1.83 -1.53 -5.91
CA ARG A 79 -0.82 -1.65 -6.96
C ARG A 79 -1.25 -0.93 -8.22
N VAL A 80 -0.46 0.03 -8.64
CA VAL A 80 -0.69 0.80 -9.86
C VAL A 80 0.45 0.54 -10.84
N VAL A 81 0.13 0.32 -12.09
CA VAL A 81 1.10 0.28 -13.18
C VAL A 81 1.15 1.66 -13.80
N ASP A 82 2.29 2.30 -13.72
CA ASP A 82 2.51 3.64 -14.25
C ASP A 82 3.72 3.66 -15.19
N ALA A 83 3.68 4.52 -16.19
CA ALA A 83 4.81 4.74 -17.09
C ALA A 83 5.77 5.75 -16.46
N THR A 84 7.04 5.39 -16.39
CA THR A 84 8.07 6.30 -15.90
C THR A 84 8.55 7.24 -16.99
N ASN A 85 8.85 8.47 -16.62
CA ASN A 85 9.47 9.43 -17.53
C ASN A 85 11.00 9.28 -17.52
N TYR A 86 11.54 9.08 -18.72
CA TYR A 86 12.98 8.99 -18.90
C TYR A 86 13.58 10.36 -19.24
N SER A 87 14.63 10.73 -18.54
CA SER A 87 15.42 11.92 -18.84
C SER A 87 16.75 11.53 -19.49
N ALA A 88 16.89 11.82 -20.78
CA ALA A 88 18.10 11.48 -21.55
C ALA A 88 19.35 12.26 -21.10
N SER A 89 19.18 13.39 -20.43
CA SER A 89 20.29 14.20 -19.93
C SER A 89 20.93 13.68 -18.67
N SER A 90 20.21 12.93 -17.87
CA SER A 90 20.67 12.40 -16.58
C SER A 90 20.65 10.88 -16.49
N ASP A 91 20.15 10.21 -17.52
CA ASP A 91 19.95 8.75 -17.55
C ASP A 91 19.11 8.21 -16.39
N VAL A 92 18.12 9.02 -15.95
CA VAL A 92 17.29 8.74 -14.79
C VAL A 92 15.83 8.57 -15.19
N TYR A 93 15.18 7.56 -14.62
CA TYR A 93 13.74 7.39 -14.65
C TYR A 93 13.13 7.98 -13.39
N THR A 94 12.16 8.87 -13.56
CA THR A 94 11.44 9.47 -12.44
C THR A 94 10.12 8.77 -12.20
N LEU A 95 9.90 8.38 -10.94
CA LEU A 95 8.63 7.81 -10.47
C LEU A 95 7.61 8.91 -10.18
N SER A 96 6.33 8.54 -10.17
CA SER A 96 5.27 9.41 -9.68
C SER A 96 5.55 9.80 -8.22
N THR A 97 5.25 11.05 -7.86
CA THR A 97 5.40 11.56 -6.48
C THR A 97 4.48 10.87 -5.48
N SER A 98 3.42 10.21 -5.96
CA SER A 98 2.48 9.44 -5.13
C SER A 98 2.91 7.99 -4.91
N ALA A 99 4.02 7.56 -5.50
CA ALA A 99 4.52 6.19 -5.32
C ALA A 99 5.12 6.02 -3.91
N TYR A 100 4.54 5.11 -3.15
CA TYR A 100 5.05 4.74 -1.82
C TYR A 100 6.24 3.78 -1.91
N SER A 101 6.13 2.77 -2.76
CA SER A 101 7.17 1.74 -2.95
C SER A 101 7.16 1.22 -4.38
N LEU A 102 8.35 0.84 -4.85
CA LEU A 102 8.54 0.23 -6.16
C LEU A 102 8.51 -1.30 -6.02
N SER A 103 7.55 -1.94 -6.69
CA SER A 103 7.43 -3.40 -6.72
C SER A 103 8.33 -4.02 -7.78
N SER A 104 8.13 -3.65 -9.03
CA SER A 104 8.94 -4.13 -10.17
C SER A 104 9.00 -3.09 -11.27
N VAL A 105 10.05 -3.17 -12.08
CA VAL A 105 10.22 -2.34 -13.29
C VAL A 105 10.27 -3.27 -14.50
N LYS A 106 9.53 -2.91 -15.54
CA LYS A 106 9.54 -3.65 -16.80
C LYS A 106 9.96 -2.74 -17.94
N LEU A 107 10.83 -3.25 -18.77
CA LEU A 107 11.18 -2.65 -20.07
C LEU A 107 10.60 -3.52 -21.18
N GLY A 108 9.46 -3.10 -21.75
CA GLY A 108 8.69 -3.94 -22.66
C GLY A 108 8.14 -5.18 -21.94
N SER A 109 8.54 -6.38 -22.36
CA SER A 109 8.15 -7.64 -21.75
C SER A 109 9.16 -8.19 -20.73
N VAL A 110 10.30 -7.52 -20.55
CA VAL A 110 11.39 -7.97 -19.69
C VAL A 110 11.32 -7.23 -18.35
N GLU A 111 11.37 -8.00 -17.26
CA GLU A 111 11.47 -7.46 -15.93
C GLU A 111 12.92 -7.13 -15.58
N ALA A 112 13.15 -5.93 -15.04
CA ALA A 112 14.46 -5.48 -14.64
C ALA A 112 14.76 -5.88 -13.18
N ASP A 113 15.94 -6.45 -12.97
CA ASP A 113 16.39 -6.78 -11.62
C ASP A 113 16.86 -5.53 -10.88
N ARG A 114 16.52 -5.48 -9.59
CA ARG A 114 16.99 -4.43 -8.69
C ARG A 114 18.42 -4.73 -8.26
N VAL A 115 19.35 -3.86 -8.65
CA VAL A 115 20.76 -3.96 -8.28
C VAL A 115 21.11 -2.84 -7.32
N GLU A 116 21.74 -3.17 -6.21
CA GLU A 116 22.27 -2.17 -5.28
C GLU A 116 23.57 -1.59 -5.82
N GLN A 117 23.84 -0.31 -5.50
CA GLN A 117 25.04 0.40 -5.98
C GLN A 117 26.35 -0.32 -5.62
N LEU A 118 26.39 -0.99 -4.47
CA LEU A 118 27.54 -1.82 -4.06
C LEU A 118 27.79 -3.02 -4.97
N SER A 119 26.74 -3.60 -5.54
CA SER A 119 26.87 -4.71 -6.50
C SER A 119 27.49 -4.27 -7.82
N LEU A 120 27.30 -3.02 -8.23
CA LEU A 120 27.90 -2.45 -9.43
C LEU A 120 29.43 -2.24 -9.30
N ILE A 121 29.93 -2.06 -8.09
CA ILE A 121 31.36 -1.88 -7.82
C ILE A 121 32.12 -3.20 -7.93
N HIS A 122 31.46 -4.33 -7.75
CA HIS A 122 32.05 -5.68 -7.79
C HIS A 122 31.93 -6.39 -9.15
N ILE A 123 31.27 -5.76 -10.09
CA ILE A 123 31.19 -6.22 -11.48
C ILE A 123 32.37 -5.66 -12.28
#